data_57a7c04d656101e0f9bbbcaaa02cebb4
#
_entry.id   57a7c04d656101e0f9bbbcaaa02cebb4
#
_cell.length_a   1.000
_cell.length_b   1.000
_cell.length_c   1.000
_cell.angle_alpha   90.00
_cell.angle_beta   90.00
_cell.angle_gamma   90.00
#
_symmetry.space_group_name_H-M   'P 1'
#
loop_
_entity.id
_entity.type
_entity.pdbx_description
1 polymer ?
#
loop_
_entity_poly.entity_id
_entity_poly.type
_entity_poly.pdbx_seq_one_letter_code
_entity_poly.pdbx_strand_id
1 'polypeptide(L)'
;MRERLAWIALSVAAAAFPGRIGRASPMEDPSAGSAVFSGPTSPHPTSIFINPAALLFSRPGFHLHIGGALRLDQIGIDRKVVDPESGELADGPSVSTTTMSPTGGIAVWRSVLQERAVFGAMLHTPVIERFIADQDALRYHVLGGTMYQGMLSAAGGFKVADWFIFGLGVSLGYSGLHLEMARDTALEAGSGPERGIASDCGGSPCGIENPLASETITVDVASGGGAEGGFLSKLGGPFEDFTSNVGATLSVAIKVKGDWWGALSYVSPPGALPGRSLELKERGTVQIEEAPRDGGEFHRGRAQVRTRMPQSVWLGLRGPVLPGWDLVTSARWLNLSRHQQFELRMYGGDLEEIGVPEWYPRYRGMRDVVQLTGGLEGQDVGRTRFGGRLRLETGATSAVNVAPMQIEGWNAAATGGVDLQLHQHWVMNLGYDLTWFLPVGVDASAFDPLDRLACVDSSYDFDECRAAREGRAIPTAAGDYSRLRHTFMLSIRYDSL
;
A
#
# COMPACT_ATOMS: atom_id res chain seq x y z
N MET A 1 -0.01 -36.23 -20.29
CA MET A 1 -0.14 -34.81 -20.65
C MET A 1 -0.45 -33.93 -19.44
N ARG A 2 -1.19 -34.40 -18.45
CA ARG A 2 -1.54 -33.64 -17.21
C ARG A 2 -0.36 -33.36 -16.28
N GLU A 3 0.54 -34.31 -16.06
CA GLU A 3 1.74 -34.13 -15.23
C GLU A 3 2.74 -33.13 -15.85
N ARG A 4 2.85 -33.08 -17.18
CA ARG A 4 3.78 -32.15 -17.85
C ARG A 4 3.35 -30.69 -17.74
N LEU A 5 2.05 -30.39 -17.63
CA LEU A 5 1.56 -29.03 -17.45
C LEU A 5 1.81 -28.49 -16.03
N ALA A 6 1.70 -29.34 -15.01
CA ALA A 6 2.02 -28.95 -13.63
C ALA A 6 3.54 -28.67 -13.46
N TRP A 7 4.39 -29.48 -14.09
CA TRP A 7 5.85 -29.27 -14.09
C TRP A 7 6.27 -28.04 -14.91
N ILE A 8 5.57 -27.72 -16.01
CA ILE A 8 5.83 -26.50 -16.80
C ILE A 8 5.46 -25.26 -15.99
N ALA A 9 4.32 -25.25 -15.27
CA ALA A 9 3.94 -24.13 -14.41
C ALA A 9 4.93 -23.92 -13.25
N LEU A 10 5.42 -25.00 -12.62
CA LEU A 10 6.43 -24.93 -11.57
C LEU A 10 7.81 -24.52 -12.12
N SER A 11 8.18 -25.02 -13.30
CA SER A 11 9.48 -24.74 -13.93
C SER A 11 9.57 -23.31 -14.46
N VAL A 12 8.49 -22.73 -14.97
CA VAL A 12 8.43 -21.32 -15.39
C VAL A 12 8.50 -20.41 -14.18
N ALA A 13 7.91 -20.78 -13.04
CA ALA A 13 8.08 -20.03 -11.79
C ALA A 13 9.50 -20.08 -11.25
N ALA A 14 10.22 -21.21 -11.42
CA ALA A 14 11.59 -21.38 -10.92
C ALA A 14 12.67 -20.80 -11.85
N ALA A 15 12.44 -20.73 -13.16
CA ALA A 15 13.42 -20.29 -14.15
C ALA A 15 13.45 -18.76 -14.39
N ALA A 16 12.50 -18.01 -13.88
CA ALA A 16 12.38 -16.58 -14.15
C ALA A 16 13.23 -15.68 -13.23
N PHE A 17 13.97 -16.21 -12.26
CA PHE A 17 14.59 -15.40 -11.21
C PHE A 17 16.07 -15.67 -10.91
N PRO A 18 16.99 -15.18 -11.74
CA PRO A 18 18.33 -14.89 -11.25
C PRO A 18 18.44 -13.40 -10.94
N GLY A 19 18.55 -13.03 -9.71
CA GLY A 19 19.10 -11.74 -9.36
C GLY A 19 18.31 -10.84 -8.42
N ARG A 20 18.95 -10.58 -7.31
CA ARG A 20 18.78 -9.49 -6.34
C ARG A 20 17.37 -9.13 -5.88
N ILE A 21 17.20 -9.36 -4.62
CA ILE A 21 15.98 -9.33 -3.80
C ILE A 21 15.44 -7.89 -3.65
N GLY A 22 14.26 -7.62 -4.13
CA GLY A 22 13.49 -6.39 -4.02
C GLY A 22 12.09 -6.66 -3.39
N ARG A 23 11.27 -5.66 -3.03
CA ARG A 23 10.22 -5.79 -2.02
C ARG A 23 8.85 -5.26 -2.41
N ALA A 24 7.76 -5.81 -1.85
CA ALA A 24 6.37 -5.61 -2.23
C ALA A 24 5.63 -4.49 -1.48
N SER A 25 4.56 -3.99 -2.07
CA SER A 25 3.73 -2.90 -1.55
C SER A 25 2.37 -3.37 -0.99
N PRO A 26 1.92 -2.80 0.14
CA PRO A 26 0.58 -3.02 0.65
C PRO A 26 -0.51 -2.22 -0.08
N MET A 27 -0.15 -1.37 -1.04
CA MET A 27 -1.11 -0.54 -1.76
C MET A 27 -2.02 -1.39 -2.63
N GLU A 28 -3.31 -1.35 -2.34
CA GLU A 28 -4.41 -1.96 -3.09
C GLU A 28 -4.59 -3.47 -2.90
N ASP A 29 -4.99 -3.90 -1.71
CA ASP A 29 -5.68 -5.18 -1.58
C ASP A 29 -7.20 -4.94 -1.49
N PRO A 30 -7.94 -5.07 -2.59
CA PRO A 30 -9.39 -4.91 -2.58
C PRO A 30 -10.11 -6.13 -2.01
N SER A 31 -9.38 -7.12 -1.52
CA SER A 31 -9.93 -8.39 -1.03
C SER A 31 -10.64 -8.27 0.31
N ALA A 32 -11.28 -7.12 0.58
CA ALA A 32 -12.02 -6.89 1.82
C ALA A 32 -12.90 -8.10 2.18
N GLY A 33 -12.41 -8.91 3.11
CA GLY A 33 -13.12 -10.02 3.69
C GLY A 33 -13.04 -11.37 2.99
N SER A 34 -12.38 -11.54 1.83
CA SER A 34 -12.32 -12.82 1.14
C SER A 34 -11.22 -12.96 0.09
N ALA A 35 -9.95 -13.01 0.52
CA ALA A 35 -8.82 -13.10 -0.42
C ALA A 35 -8.82 -14.40 -1.24
N VAL A 36 -9.24 -15.53 -0.67
CA VAL A 36 -9.20 -16.84 -1.34
C VAL A 36 -10.11 -16.87 -2.54
N PHE A 37 -11.31 -16.30 -2.45
CA PHE A 37 -12.31 -16.37 -3.50
C PHE A 37 -12.37 -15.11 -4.38
N SER A 38 -11.38 -14.20 -4.23
CA SER A 38 -11.24 -12.98 -5.03
C SER A 38 -10.30 -13.18 -6.23
N GLY A 39 -10.23 -12.20 -7.13
CA GLY A 39 -9.30 -12.19 -8.25
C GLY A 39 -9.97 -11.95 -9.61
N PRO A 40 -9.18 -11.84 -10.69
CA PRO A 40 -9.68 -11.39 -11.98
C PRO A 40 -10.63 -12.37 -12.69
N THR A 41 -10.69 -13.62 -12.24
CA THR A 41 -11.61 -14.64 -12.78
C THR A 41 -12.65 -15.11 -11.77
N SER A 42 -12.77 -14.45 -10.63
CA SER A 42 -13.66 -14.85 -9.55
C SER A 42 -14.91 -13.98 -9.50
N PRO A 43 -16.12 -14.54 -9.34
CA PRO A 43 -17.35 -13.77 -9.17
C PRO A 43 -17.47 -13.21 -7.74
N HIS A 44 -16.51 -12.42 -7.35
CA HIS A 44 -16.40 -11.81 -6.03
C HIS A 44 -16.74 -10.32 -6.11
N PRO A 45 -17.26 -9.68 -5.07
CA PRO A 45 -17.56 -8.23 -5.07
C PRO A 45 -16.35 -7.34 -5.42
N THR A 46 -15.12 -7.76 -5.10
CA THR A 46 -13.91 -7.07 -5.54
C THR A 46 -13.77 -6.97 -7.05
N SER A 47 -14.47 -7.82 -7.80
CA SER A 47 -14.50 -7.74 -9.27
C SER A 47 -15.15 -6.46 -9.77
N ILE A 48 -15.97 -5.77 -8.98
CA ILE A 48 -16.46 -4.41 -9.31
C ILE A 48 -15.28 -3.46 -9.54
N PHE A 49 -14.19 -3.64 -8.80
CA PHE A 49 -12.98 -2.84 -8.93
C PHE A 49 -11.92 -3.49 -9.83
N ILE A 50 -11.65 -4.80 -9.66
CA ILE A 50 -10.55 -5.49 -10.37
C ILE A 50 -10.93 -5.87 -11.79
N ASN A 51 -12.07 -6.54 -11.98
CA ASN A 51 -12.50 -7.07 -13.28
C ASN A 51 -14.03 -7.17 -13.35
N PRO A 52 -14.74 -6.11 -13.74
CA PRO A 52 -16.18 -6.11 -13.85
C PRO A 52 -16.78 -7.22 -14.74
N ALA A 53 -16.05 -7.70 -15.74
CA ALA A 53 -16.47 -8.82 -16.57
C ALA A 53 -16.69 -10.11 -15.76
N ALA A 54 -15.91 -10.33 -14.71
CA ALA A 54 -16.01 -11.54 -13.88
C ALA A 54 -17.26 -11.58 -12.99
N LEU A 55 -17.97 -10.47 -12.80
CA LEU A 55 -19.25 -10.47 -12.09
C LEU A 55 -20.31 -11.33 -12.79
N LEU A 56 -20.21 -11.52 -14.11
CA LEU A 56 -21.12 -12.40 -14.87
C LEU A 56 -20.90 -13.89 -14.61
N PHE A 57 -19.85 -14.27 -13.87
CA PHE A 57 -19.68 -15.64 -13.38
C PHE A 57 -20.48 -15.91 -12.10
N SER A 58 -21.05 -14.87 -11.45
CA SER A 58 -21.95 -15.06 -10.33
C SER A 58 -23.28 -15.67 -10.76
N ARG A 59 -23.97 -16.29 -9.80
CA ARG A 59 -25.35 -16.74 -10.04
C ARG A 59 -26.23 -15.54 -10.42
N PRO A 60 -27.25 -15.74 -11.25
CA PRO A 60 -28.23 -14.69 -11.54
C PRO A 60 -28.91 -14.20 -10.27
N GLY A 61 -29.28 -12.92 -10.24
CA GLY A 61 -30.03 -12.37 -9.12
C GLY A 61 -29.42 -11.07 -8.56
N PHE A 62 -29.86 -10.72 -7.38
CA PHE A 62 -29.33 -9.60 -6.59
C PHE A 62 -28.40 -10.14 -5.52
N HIS A 63 -27.29 -9.47 -5.31
CA HIS A 63 -26.28 -9.82 -4.34
C HIS A 63 -25.93 -8.60 -3.48
N LEU A 64 -25.78 -8.84 -2.19
CA LEU A 64 -25.26 -7.88 -1.21
C LEU A 64 -24.09 -8.53 -0.45
N HIS A 65 -23.01 -7.84 -0.31
CA HIS A 65 -21.84 -8.29 0.44
C HIS A 65 -21.39 -7.23 1.43
N ILE A 66 -21.07 -7.66 2.63
CA ILE A 66 -20.42 -6.85 3.67
C ILE A 66 -19.25 -7.66 4.19
N GLY A 67 -18.06 -7.08 4.15
CA GLY A 67 -16.87 -7.79 4.60
C GLY A 67 -15.80 -6.85 5.14
N GLY A 68 -14.89 -7.45 5.89
CA GLY A 68 -13.74 -6.75 6.43
C GLY A 68 -12.58 -7.69 6.70
N ALA A 69 -11.42 -7.09 6.89
CA ALA A 69 -10.21 -7.78 7.28
C ALA A 69 -9.50 -7.01 8.39
N LEU A 70 -8.87 -7.74 9.29
CA LEU A 70 -7.99 -7.22 10.32
C LEU A 70 -6.58 -7.70 10.01
N ARG A 71 -5.69 -6.75 9.77
CA ARG A 71 -4.29 -6.99 9.46
C ARG A 71 -3.44 -6.67 10.69
N LEU A 72 -2.59 -7.61 11.07
CA LEU A 72 -1.60 -7.46 12.13
C LEU A 72 -0.21 -7.61 11.52
N ASP A 73 0.58 -6.54 11.55
CA ASP A 73 1.96 -6.54 11.08
C ASP A 73 2.90 -6.55 12.28
N GLN A 74 3.68 -7.63 12.42
CA GLN A 74 4.78 -7.73 13.37
C GLN A 74 6.05 -7.27 12.65
N ILE A 75 6.70 -6.25 13.19
CA ILE A 75 7.86 -5.60 12.60
C ILE A 75 9.01 -5.64 13.59
N GLY A 76 10.16 -6.13 13.15
CA GLY A 76 11.43 -6.09 13.87
C GLY A 76 12.46 -5.30 13.07
N ILE A 77 13.18 -4.42 13.75
CA ILE A 77 14.23 -3.59 13.18
C ILE A 77 15.41 -3.61 14.16
N ASP A 78 16.52 -4.22 13.75
CA ASP A 78 17.80 -4.13 14.43
C ASP A 78 18.61 -3.05 13.72
N ARG A 79 18.57 -1.83 14.28
CA ARG A 79 19.18 -0.66 13.66
C ARG A 79 20.69 -0.67 13.82
N LYS A 80 21.36 -0.09 12.84
CA LYS A 80 22.77 0.28 12.90
C LYS A 80 22.90 1.80 12.92
N VAL A 81 23.91 2.29 13.58
CA VAL A 81 24.31 3.70 13.64
C VAL A 81 25.71 3.85 13.05
N VAL A 82 26.00 5.01 12.49
CA VAL A 82 27.38 5.29 12.05
C VAL A 82 28.17 5.83 13.23
N ASP A 83 29.24 5.15 13.61
CA ASP A 83 30.18 5.61 14.61
C ASP A 83 30.88 6.90 14.10
N PRO A 84 30.83 8.01 14.84
CA PRO A 84 31.38 9.27 14.38
C PRO A 84 32.92 9.27 14.29
N GLU A 85 33.60 8.43 15.06
CA GLU A 85 35.07 8.40 15.10
C GLU A 85 35.63 7.53 13.98
N SER A 86 35.05 6.35 13.77
CA SER A 86 35.52 5.41 12.75
C SER A 86 34.82 5.56 11.40
N GLY A 87 33.61 6.13 11.35
CA GLY A 87 32.75 6.16 10.18
C GLY A 87 32.15 4.79 9.82
N GLU A 88 32.34 3.78 10.67
CA GLU A 88 31.83 2.43 10.45
C GLU A 88 30.45 2.25 11.08
N LEU A 89 29.71 1.23 10.60
CA LEU A 89 28.42 0.87 11.17
C LEU A 89 28.66 0.13 12.50
N ALA A 90 28.01 0.64 13.54
CA ALA A 90 27.93 0.00 14.85
C ALA A 90 26.49 -0.44 15.15
N ASP A 91 26.32 -1.35 16.10
CA ASP A 91 24.98 -1.77 16.55
C ASP A 91 24.24 -0.60 17.20
N GLY A 92 23.01 -0.40 16.76
CA GLY A 92 22.07 0.58 17.29
C GLY A 92 20.94 -0.06 18.09
N PRO A 93 19.92 0.71 18.46
CA PRO A 93 18.77 0.19 19.20
C PRO A 93 17.92 -0.76 18.34
N SER A 94 17.48 -1.88 18.95
CA SER A 94 16.49 -2.79 18.35
C SER A 94 15.07 -2.35 18.67
N VAL A 95 14.20 -2.38 17.68
CA VAL A 95 12.79 -2.05 17.81
C VAL A 95 11.94 -3.23 17.39
N SER A 96 10.98 -3.61 18.21
CA SER A 96 9.96 -4.62 17.89
C SER A 96 8.59 -4.04 18.17
N THR A 97 7.71 -4.08 17.17
CA THR A 97 6.36 -3.52 17.29
C THR A 97 5.34 -4.32 16.51
N THR A 98 4.07 -4.16 16.89
CA THR A 98 2.93 -4.73 16.17
C THR A 98 1.97 -3.61 15.81
N THR A 99 1.68 -3.46 14.53
CA THR A 99 0.66 -2.52 14.05
C THR A 99 -0.60 -3.26 13.65
N MET A 100 -1.74 -2.59 13.80
CA MET A 100 -3.06 -3.14 13.48
C MET A 100 -3.78 -2.22 12.50
N SER A 101 -4.23 -2.78 11.37
CA SER A 101 -4.88 -2.03 10.30
C SER A 101 -6.16 -2.74 9.86
N PRO A 102 -7.35 -2.21 10.17
CA PRO A 102 -8.61 -2.73 9.68
C PRO A 102 -8.86 -2.26 8.25
N THR A 103 -9.49 -3.10 7.45
CA THR A 103 -10.03 -2.75 6.12
C THR A 103 -11.45 -3.30 5.99
N GLY A 104 -12.25 -2.77 5.06
CA GLY A 104 -13.61 -3.27 4.91
C GLY A 104 -14.33 -2.70 3.70
N GLY A 105 -15.50 -3.26 3.42
CA GLY A 105 -16.32 -2.78 2.32
C GLY A 105 -17.72 -3.36 2.31
N ILE A 106 -18.56 -2.66 1.56
CA ILE A 106 -19.91 -3.09 1.22
C ILE A 106 -20.07 -3.04 -0.29
N ALA A 107 -20.67 -4.07 -0.87
CA ALA A 107 -20.90 -4.14 -2.30
C ALA A 107 -22.28 -4.67 -2.61
N VAL A 108 -22.87 -4.18 -3.70
CA VAL A 108 -24.12 -4.68 -4.27
C VAL A 108 -23.92 -4.89 -5.76
N TRP A 109 -24.50 -5.97 -6.30
CA TRP A 109 -24.55 -6.16 -7.74
C TRP A 109 -25.79 -6.95 -8.15
N ARG A 110 -26.19 -6.80 -9.39
CA ARG A 110 -27.37 -7.45 -9.92
C ARG A 110 -27.19 -7.78 -11.40
N SER A 111 -27.55 -9.00 -11.78
CA SER A 111 -27.70 -9.39 -13.17
C SER A 111 -29.02 -8.86 -13.77
N VAL A 112 -28.96 -8.43 -15.02
CA VAL A 112 -30.08 -7.86 -15.78
C VAL A 112 -30.03 -8.38 -17.23
N LEU A 113 -31.03 -8.02 -18.03
CA LEU A 113 -31.10 -8.37 -19.46
C LEU A 113 -30.95 -9.90 -19.72
N GLN A 114 -31.68 -10.69 -18.97
CA GLN A 114 -31.61 -12.15 -19.07
C GLN A 114 -30.18 -12.68 -18.92
N GLU A 115 -29.47 -12.18 -17.91
CA GLU A 115 -28.08 -12.55 -17.54
C GLU A 115 -27.00 -12.12 -18.55
N ARG A 116 -27.35 -11.27 -19.51
CA ARG A 116 -26.37 -10.72 -20.46
C ARG A 116 -25.61 -9.53 -19.92
N ALA A 117 -26.11 -8.89 -18.87
CA ALA A 117 -25.42 -7.77 -18.23
C ALA A 117 -25.48 -7.88 -16.71
N VAL A 118 -24.52 -7.26 -16.07
CA VAL A 118 -24.44 -7.12 -14.62
C VAL A 118 -24.01 -5.71 -14.29
N PHE A 119 -24.59 -5.13 -13.25
CA PHE A 119 -24.17 -3.84 -12.70
C PHE A 119 -23.92 -4.00 -11.21
N GLY A 120 -22.91 -3.31 -10.72
CA GLY A 120 -22.56 -3.33 -9.30
C GLY A 120 -21.97 -2.02 -8.83
N ALA A 121 -22.06 -1.81 -7.52
CA ALA A 121 -21.40 -0.72 -6.81
C ALA A 121 -20.74 -1.25 -5.53
N MET A 122 -19.62 -0.66 -5.15
CA MET A 122 -18.83 -1.04 -3.99
C MET A 122 -18.25 0.19 -3.31
N LEU A 123 -18.45 0.29 -2.00
CA LEU A 123 -17.71 1.20 -1.14
C LEU A 123 -16.72 0.36 -0.33
N HIS A 124 -15.44 0.68 -0.38
CA HIS A 124 -14.42 -0.07 0.34
C HIS A 124 -13.25 0.80 0.76
N THR A 125 -12.53 0.34 1.76
CA THR A 125 -11.28 0.93 2.23
C THR A 125 -10.14 -0.04 1.91
N PRO A 126 -9.49 0.07 0.73
CA PRO A 126 -8.45 -0.87 0.31
C PRO A 126 -7.18 -0.74 1.13
N VAL A 127 -6.93 0.44 1.68
CA VAL A 127 -5.73 0.74 2.46
C VAL A 127 -6.13 1.48 3.73
N ILE A 128 -5.74 0.91 4.87
CA ILE A 128 -5.52 1.62 6.12
C ILE A 128 -4.18 1.10 6.61
N GLU A 129 -3.17 1.95 6.61
CA GLU A 129 -1.83 1.61 7.06
C GLU A 129 -1.47 2.49 8.25
N ARG A 130 -1.10 1.85 9.36
CA ARG A 130 -0.53 2.54 10.51
C ARG A 130 0.97 2.38 10.45
N PHE A 131 1.66 3.51 10.54
CA PHE A 131 3.10 3.52 10.70
C PHE A 131 3.47 3.12 12.14
N ILE A 132 4.70 2.69 12.31
CA ILE A 132 5.26 2.42 13.63
C ILE A 132 5.11 3.67 14.47
N ALA A 133 4.56 3.55 15.67
CA ALA A 133 4.32 4.66 16.56
C ALA A 133 5.15 4.49 17.84
N ASP A 134 5.46 5.63 18.46
CA ASP A 134 5.91 5.73 19.83
C ASP A 134 7.27 5.06 20.14
N GLN A 135 8.20 5.16 19.19
CA GLN A 135 9.56 4.62 19.35
C GLN A 135 10.58 5.73 19.14
N ASP A 136 11.15 6.27 20.23
CA ASP A 136 12.18 7.31 20.16
C ASP A 136 13.37 6.90 19.28
N ALA A 137 13.69 5.62 19.25
CA ALA A 137 14.74 5.08 18.39
C ALA A 137 14.45 5.17 16.88
N LEU A 138 13.26 5.60 16.47
CA LEU A 138 12.87 5.77 15.08
C LEU A 138 12.38 7.20 14.76
N ARG A 139 12.48 8.12 15.71
CA ARG A 139 11.80 9.42 15.65
C ARG A 139 12.14 10.27 14.43
N TYR A 140 13.36 10.22 13.92
CA TYR A 140 13.76 10.95 12.71
C TYR A 140 13.23 10.31 11.42
N HIS A 141 12.74 9.08 11.49
CA HIS A 141 12.08 8.41 10.37
C HIS A 141 10.56 8.54 10.47
N VAL A 142 10.03 8.25 11.66
CA VAL A 142 8.59 8.29 11.95
C VAL A 142 8.36 8.25 13.46
N LEU A 143 7.51 9.13 13.99
CA LEU A 143 6.96 9.06 15.34
C LEU A 143 5.63 8.31 15.34
N GLY A 144 4.85 8.49 14.29
CA GLY A 144 3.57 7.84 14.15
C GLY A 144 2.88 8.24 12.85
N GLY A 145 1.71 7.70 12.64
CA GLY A 145 0.87 8.12 11.53
C GLY A 145 -0.06 7.05 11.02
N THR A 146 -0.96 7.51 10.19
CA THR A 146 -1.95 6.65 9.51
C THR A 146 -2.18 7.17 8.10
N MET A 147 -2.07 6.30 7.13
CA MET A 147 -2.52 6.54 5.77
C MET A 147 -3.81 5.74 5.54
N TYR A 148 -4.82 6.35 4.97
CA TYR A 148 -6.05 5.66 4.63
C TYR A 148 -6.53 6.04 3.24
N GLN A 149 -7.19 5.09 2.59
CA GLN A 149 -7.82 5.28 1.31
C GLN A 149 -9.22 4.65 1.31
N GLY A 150 -10.20 5.41 0.88
CA GLY A 150 -11.56 4.94 0.62
C GLY A 150 -11.88 5.04 -0.87
N MET A 151 -12.66 4.10 -1.39
CA MET A 151 -13.05 4.08 -2.79
C MET A 151 -14.54 3.74 -2.93
N LEU A 152 -15.22 4.54 -3.73
CA LEU A 152 -16.55 4.24 -4.25
C LEU A 152 -16.40 3.83 -5.71
N SER A 153 -16.74 2.60 -6.04
CA SER A 153 -16.65 2.05 -7.39
C SER A 153 -18.02 1.67 -7.91
N ALA A 154 -18.24 1.93 -9.19
CA ALA A 154 -19.42 1.45 -9.91
C ALA A 154 -18.96 0.78 -11.21
N ALA A 155 -19.53 -0.35 -11.55
CA ALA A 155 -19.07 -1.13 -12.69
C ALA A 155 -20.20 -1.91 -13.35
N GLY A 156 -19.97 -2.27 -14.62
CA GLY A 156 -20.83 -3.15 -15.37
C GLY A 156 -20.08 -4.14 -16.23
N GLY A 157 -20.61 -5.34 -16.37
CA GLY A 157 -20.14 -6.37 -17.28
C GLY A 157 -21.22 -6.69 -18.32
N PHE A 158 -20.81 -6.97 -19.55
CA PHE A 158 -21.69 -7.31 -20.65
C PHE A 158 -21.19 -8.53 -21.42
N LYS A 159 -22.04 -9.56 -21.55
CA LYS A 159 -21.79 -10.78 -22.32
C LYS A 159 -22.06 -10.51 -23.78
N VAL A 160 -21.00 -10.26 -24.55
CA VAL A 160 -21.08 -10.00 -26.00
C VAL A 160 -21.36 -11.29 -26.76
N ALA A 161 -20.70 -12.37 -26.35
CA ALA A 161 -20.89 -13.73 -26.88
C ALA A 161 -20.70 -14.74 -25.74
N ASP A 162 -21.05 -16.00 -25.95
CA ASP A 162 -20.89 -17.07 -24.93
C ASP A 162 -19.43 -17.31 -24.52
N TRP A 163 -18.52 -16.89 -25.36
CA TRP A 163 -17.08 -17.00 -25.12
C TRP A 163 -16.40 -15.68 -24.79
N PHE A 164 -17.11 -14.51 -24.79
CA PHE A 164 -16.52 -13.21 -24.62
C PHE A 164 -17.40 -12.28 -23.76
N ILE A 165 -16.82 -11.79 -22.68
CA ILE A 165 -17.43 -10.83 -21.76
C ILE A 165 -16.54 -9.60 -21.70
N PHE A 166 -17.16 -8.42 -21.76
CA PHE A 166 -16.51 -7.13 -21.59
C PHE A 166 -16.98 -6.46 -20.30
N GLY A 167 -16.10 -5.72 -19.63
CA GLY A 167 -16.43 -5.00 -18.39
C GLY A 167 -15.80 -3.62 -18.34
N LEU A 168 -16.55 -2.71 -17.75
CA LEU A 168 -16.17 -1.31 -17.49
C LEU A 168 -16.47 -0.95 -16.04
N GLY A 169 -15.58 -0.16 -15.44
CA GLY A 169 -15.78 0.39 -14.11
C GLY A 169 -15.24 1.81 -13.99
N VAL A 170 -15.82 2.55 -13.07
CA VAL A 170 -15.33 3.85 -12.63
C VAL A 170 -15.21 3.83 -11.12
N SER A 171 -14.19 4.51 -10.59
CA SER A 171 -13.94 4.60 -9.17
C SER A 171 -13.68 6.04 -8.77
N LEU A 172 -14.23 6.44 -7.64
CA LEU A 172 -13.97 7.71 -6.99
C LEU A 172 -13.17 7.43 -5.72
N GLY A 173 -11.94 7.96 -5.64
CA GLY A 173 -11.05 7.77 -4.51
C GLY A 173 -11.12 8.92 -3.52
N TYR A 174 -10.92 8.58 -2.25
CA TYR A 174 -10.68 9.50 -1.15
C TYR A 174 -9.51 8.98 -0.34
N SER A 175 -8.55 9.84 -0.01
CA SER A 175 -7.40 9.46 0.79
C SER A 175 -7.09 10.51 1.84
N GLY A 176 -6.36 10.13 2.87
CA GLY A 176 -5.82 11.02 3.86
C GLY A 176 -4.56 10.45 4.48
N LEU A 177 -3.73 11.35 4.94
CA LEU A 177 -2.47 11.07 5.60
C LEU A 177 -2.39 11.90 6.88
N HIS A 178 -2.24 11.21 7.99
CA HIS A 178 -1.74 11.75 9.24
C HIS A 178 -0.32 11.24 9.42
N LEU A 179 0.64 12.11 9.61
CA LEU A 179 2.04 11.75 9.73
C LEU A 179 2.71 12.59 10.81
N GLU A 180 3.35 11.92 11.75
CA GLU A 180 4.19 12.52 12.76
C GLU A 180 5.65 12.09 12.55
N MET A 181 6.56 13.05 12.51
CA MET A 181 7.99 12.82 12.37
C MET A 181 8.76 13.85 13.17
N ALA A 182 9.99 13.52 13.52
CA ALA A 182 10.88 14.47 14.16
C ALA A 182 11.97 14.97 13.19
N ARG A 183 12.44 16.16 13.45
CA ARG A 183 13.57 16.79 12.77
C ARG A 183 14.53 17.33 13.81
N ASP A 184 15.79 17.00 13.72
CA ASP A 184 16.82 17.54 14.62
C ASP A 184 17.50 18.74 13.95
N THR A 185 17.14 19.93 14.40
CA THR A 185 17.66 21.19 13.87
C THR A 185 19.13 21.42 14.17
N ALA A 186 19.67 20.73 15.18
CA ALA A 186 21.10 20.84 15.50
C ALA A 186 21.98 20.11 14.48
N LEU A 187 21.40 19.13 13.78
CA LEU A 187 22.11 18.32 12.78
C LEU A 187 21.88 18.83 11.34
N GLU A 188 21.08 19.87 11.14
CA GLU A 188 20.87 20.43 9.81
C GLU A 188 22.08 21.20 9.28
N ALA A 189 22.31 21.10 7.98
CA ALA A 189 23.34 21.83 7.27
C ALA A 189 23.16 23.34 7.49
N GLY A 190 24.18 24.04 7.99
CA GLY A 190 24.14 25.49 8.25
C GLY A 190 23.80 25.87 9.68
N SER A 191 23.44 24.94 10.57
CA SER A 191 23.48 25.18 11.99
C SER A 191 24.95 25.42 12.39
N GLY A 192 25.28 26.66 12.83
CA GLY A 192 26.66 27.04 13.09
C GLY A 192 27.32 26.20 14.21
N PRO A 193 28.65 26.28 14.35
CA PRO A 193 29.38 25.50 15.35
C PRO A 193 28.95 25.79 16.79
N GLU A 194 28.16 26.82 17.02
CA GLU A 194 27.62 27.18 18.33
C GLU A 194 26.50 26.22 18.80
N ARG A 195 25.85 25.49 17.89
CA ARG A 195 24.95 24.38 18.20
C ARG A 195 25.74 23.08 18.25
N GLY A 196 26.75 23.08 19.10
CA GLY A 196 27.70 21.98 19.21
C GLY A 196 27.04 20.67 19.58
N ILE A 197 27.07 19.78 18.67
CA ILE A 197 26.46 18.47 18.69
C ILE A 197 26.87 17.66 19.92
N ALA A 198 28.12 17.77 20.34
CA ALA A 198 28.65 17.04 21.50
C ALA A 198 28.03 17.49 22.84
N SER A 199 27.67 18.76 23.00
CA SER A 199 27.07 19.28 24.23
C SER A 199 25.58 18.96 24.35
N ASP A 200 24.89 18.89 23.20
CA ASP A 200 23.45 18.66 23.16
C ASP A 200 23.07 17.17 23.31
N CYS A 201 23.98 16.27 22.98
CA CYS A 201 23.77 14.84 23.06
C CYS A 201 24.25 14.21 24.39
N GLY A 202 24.52 15.02 25.41
CA GLY A 202 24.86 14.52 26.76
C GLY A 202 26.12 13.68 26.83
N GLY A 203 27.08 13.86 25.89
CA GLY A 203 28.32 13.08 25.80
C GLY A 203 28.15 11.73 25.04
N SER A 204 26.98 11.46 24.50
CA SER A 204 26.75 10.36 23.56
C SER A 204 26.94 10.83 22.12
N PRO A 205 27.38 9.94 21.20
CA PRO A 205 27.43 10.29 19.78
C PRO A 205 26.07 10.77 19.29
N CYS A 206 26.01 11.91 18.59
CA CYS A 206 24.76 12.43 18.03
C CYS A 206 24.24 11.66 16.80
N GLY A 207 24.61 10.41 16.69
CA GLY A 207 24.00 9.46 15.77
C GLY A 207 22.73 8.80 16.29
N ILE A 208 22.34 9.07 17.52
CA ILE A 208 21.14 8.55 18.18
C ILE A 208 20.07 9.64 18.14
N GLU A 209 18.85 9.26 17.83
CA GLU A 209 17.70 10.16 17.85
C GLU A 209 17.52 10.79 19.24
N ASN A 210 17.51 12.13 19.29
CA ASN A 210 17.46 12.89 20.53
C ASN A 210 16.08 13.57 20.71
N PRO A 211 15.24 13.11 21.64
CA PRO A 211 13.93 13.73 21.87
C PRO A 211 13.99 15.15 22.40
N LEU A 212 15.09 15.57 23.06
CA LEU A 212 15.20 16.92 23.63
C LEU A 212 15.61 17.96 22.57
N ALA A 213 16.27 17.53 21.50
CA ALA A 213 16.80 18.39 20.45
C ALA A 213 16.00 18.33 19.15
N SER A 214 14.91 17.60 19.12
CA SER A 214 14.12 17.43 17.89
C SER A 214 12.78 18.13 17.94
N GLU A 215 12.47 18.84 16.87
CA GLU A 215 11.13 19.34 16.56
C GLU A 215 10.21 18.20 16.16
N THR A 216 8.94 18.29 16.51
CA THR A 216 7.91 17.36 16.05
C THR A 216 7.08 18.02 14.96
N ILE A 217 7.01 17.39 13.81
CA ILE A 217 6.22 17.84 12.66
C ILE A 217 5.01 16.91 12.52
N THR A 218 3.82 17.48 12.70
CA THR A 218 2.53 16.77 12.50
C THR A 218 1.86 17.29 11.25
N VAL A 219 1.57 16.40 10.31
CA VAL A 219 0.91 16.71 9.04
C VAL A 219 -0.43 15.98 8.98
N ASP A 220 -1.50 16.72 8.79
CA ASP A 220 -2.86 16.22 8.59
C ASP A 220 -3.41 16.71 7.25
N VAL A 221 -3.50 15.81 6.28
CA VAL A 221 -4.00 16.13 4.94
C VAL A 221 -5.03 15.11 4.45
N ALA A 222 -5.96 15.58 3.61
CA ALA A 222 -6.93 14.71 2.97
C ALA A 222 -7.29 15.19 1.56
N SER A 223 -7.67 14.28 0.69
CA SER A 223 -8.17 14.61 -0.64
C SER A 223 -9.52 15.33 -0.53
N GLY A 224 -9.64 16.46 -1.22
CA GLY A 224 -10.79 17.34 -1.09
C GLY A 224 -10.78 18.18 0.20
N GLY A 225 -9.72 18.13 0.99
CA GLY A 225 -9.53 18.90 2.21
C GLY A 225 -9.12 20.35 1.94
N GLY A 226 -9.97 21.31 2.28
CA GLY A 226 -9.56 22.63 2.75
C GLY A 226 -9.87 22.60 4.24
N ALA A 227 -9.19 23.39 5.02
CA ALA A 227 -9.18 23.37 6.48
C ALA A 227 -10.55 23.46 7.19
N GLU A 228 -11.68 23.48 6.47
CA GLU A 228 -13.00 23.76 7.05
C GLU A 228 -14.17 22.92 6.49
N GLY A 229 -13.96 21.76 5.86
CA GLY A 229 -15.09 21.02 5.34
C GLY A 229 -14.89 19.53 5.16
N GLY A 230 -15.69 18.73 5.86
CA GLY A 230 -15.75 17.29 5.68
C GLY A 230 -16.18 16.87 4.26
N PHE A 231 -16.00 15.60 3.93
CA PHE A 231 -16.32 14.98 2.63
C PHE A 231 -17.68 15.41 2.01
N LEU A 232 -18.71 15.58 2.81
CA LEU A 232 -20.05 15.95 2.33
C LEU A 232 -20.22 17.44 2.01
N SER A 233 -19.42 18.33 2.59
CA SER A 233 -19.53 19.77 2.33
C SER A 233 -18.97 20.16 0.96
N LYS A 234 -18.24 19.28 0.29
CA LYS A 234 -17.53 19.52 -0.97
C LYS A 234 -18.07 18.77 -2.18
N LEU A 235 -19.15 18.04 -2.05
CA LEU A 235 -19.93 17.61 -3.23
C LEU A 235 -20.42 18.78 -4.09
N GLY A 236 -20.34 20.02 -3.59
CA GLY A 236 -20.63 21.26 -4.32
C GLY A 236 -19.41 22.11 -4.70
N GLY A 237 -18.17 21.67 -4.43
CA GLY A 237 -16.95 22.37 -4.85
C GLY A 237 -16.67 22.26 -6.34
N PRO A 238 -15.85 23.15 -6.92
CA PRO A 238 -15.63 23.17 -8.35
C PRO A 238 -15.10 21.83 -8.88
N PHE A 239 -15.60 21.41 -10.01
CA PHE A 239 -15.36 20.13 -10.70
C PHE A 239 -13.86 19.74 -10.87
N GLU A 240 -12.93 20.65 -10.66
CA GLU A 240 -11.49 20.40 -10.76
C GLU A 240 -10.97 19.39 -9.73
N ASP A 241 -11.41 19.47 -8.49
CA ASP A 241 -10.95 18.54 -7.44
C ASP A 241 -11.66 17.18 -7.56
N PHE A 242 -12.88 17.15 -8.08
CA PHE A 242 -13.62 15.91 -8.33
C PHE A 242 -12.96 15.04 -9.40
N THR A 243 -12.51 15.65 -10.49
CA THR A 243 -11.92 14.90 -11.62
C THR A 243 -10.53 14.34 -11.32
N SER A 244 -9.79 14.87 -10.34
CA SER A 244 -8.50 14.32 -9.94
C SER A 244 -8.63 12.98 -9.21
N ASN A 245 -9.79 12.69 -8.62
CA ASN A 245 -10.03 11.52 -7.79
C ASN A 245 -10.79 10.40 -8.52
N VAL A 246 -10.99 10.51 -9.83
CA VAL A 246 -11.64 9.48 -10.64
C VAL A 246 -10.64 8.51 -11.24
N GLY A 247 -10.92 7.23 -11.09
CA GLY A 247 -10.23 6.12 -11.76
C GLY A 247 -11.15 5.34 -12.67
N ALA A 248 -10.59 4.47 -13.50
CA ALA A 248 -11.32 3.64 -14.44
C ALA A 248 -10.78 2.21 -14.47
N THR A 249 -11.66 1.26 -14.75
CA THR A 249 -11.31 -0.14 -14.97
C THR A 249 -11.83 -0.60 -16.33
N LEU A 250 -10.96 -1.23 -17.10
CA LEU A 250 -11.29 -1.91 -18.36
C LEU A 250 -10.99 -3.39 -18.20
N SER A 251 -11.90 -4.25 -18.60
CA SER A 251 -11.68 -5.68 -18.43
C SER A 251 -12.35 -6.53 -19.51
N VAL A 252 -11.78 -7.70 -19.70
CA VAL A 252 -12.36 -8.75 -20.57
C VAL A 252 -12.23 -10.10 -19.87
N ALA A 253 -13.17 -10.99 -20.16
CA ALA A 253 -13.06 -12.40 -19.85
C ALA A 253 -13.37 -13.22 -21.11
N ILE A 254 -12.56 -14.25 -21.36
CA ILE A 254 -12.60 -15.05 -22.57
C ILE A 254 -12.63 -16.54 -22.21
N LYS A 255 -13.56 -17.27 -22.78
CA LYS A 255 -13.61 -18.71 -22.66
C LYS A 255 -12.53 -19.33 -23.56
N VAL A 256 -11.52 -19.94 -22.95
CA VAL A 256 -10.35 -20.44 -23.66
C VAL A 256 -10.64 -21.83 -24.26
N LYS A 257 -11.16 -22.74 -23.44
CA LYS A 257 -11.52 -24.10 -23.87
C LYS A 257 -12.36 -24.79 -22.80
N GLY A 258 -13.47 -25.44 -23.19
CA GLY A 258 -14.37 -26.11 -22.23
C GLY A 258 -14.82 -25.09 -21.17
N ASP A 259 -14.59 -25.38 -19.90
CA ASP A 259 -14.97 -24.51 -18.80
C ASP A 259 -13.78 -23.66 -18.26
N TRP A 260 -12.72 -23.53 -19.06
CA TRP A 260 -11.60 -22.65 -18.75
C TRP A 260 -11.85 -21.23 -19.22
N TRP A 261 -11.64 -20.29 -18.31
CA TRP A 261 -11.77 -18.85 -18.54
C TRP A 261 -10.46 -18.14 -18.27
N GLY A 262 -10.06 -17.32 -19.23
CA GLY A 262 -9.01 -16.33 -19.07
C GLY A 262 -9.60 -14.96 -18.83
N ALA A 263 -8.88 -14.10 -18.11
CA ALA A 263 -9.26 -12.72 -17.87
C ALA A 263 -8.07 -11.78 -18.00
N LEU A 264 -8.34 -10.58 -18.51
CA LEU A 264 -7.39 -9.46 -18.55
C LEU A 264 -8.11 -8.22 -18.05
N SER A 265 -7.46 -7.47 -17.17
CA SER A 265 -8.01 -6.23 -16.65
C SER A 265 -6.92 -5.19 -16.50
N TYR A 266 -7.24 -3.95 -16.80
CA TYR A 266 -6.45 -2.76 -16.52
C TYR A 266 -7.22 -1.88 -15.54
N VAL A 267 -6.57 -1.56 -14.42
CA VAL A 267 -7.10 -0.67 -13.39
C VAL A 267 -6.25 0.58 -13.36
N SER A 268 -6.87 1.70 -13.68
CA SER A 268 -6.33 3.04 -13.53
C SER A 268 -6.82 3.62 -12.20
N PRO A 269 -5.94 4.00 -11.31
CA PRO A 269 -6.33 4.54 -10.01
C PRO A 269 -6.93 5.95 -10.15
N PRO A 270 -7.52 6.48 -9.07
CA PRO A 270 -7.93 7.88 -9.00
C PRO A 270 -6.84 8.84 -9.45
N GLY A 271 -7.21 9.84 -10.24
CA GLY A 271 -6.28 10.81 -10.82
C GLY A 271 -5.66 10.42 -12.18
N ALA A 272 -5.96 9.24 -12.70
CA ALA A 272 -5.31 8.67 -13.89
C ALA A 272 -6.04 8.91 -15.22
N LEU A 273 -6.94 9.87 -15.31
CA LEU A 273 -7.62 10.17 -16.60
C LEU A 273 -6.63 10.67 -17.64
N PRO A 274 -6.72 10.21 -18.91
CA PRO A 274 -5.83 10.63 -19.98
C PRO A 274 -5.77 12.15 -20.14
N GLY A 275 -4.57 12.71 -20.24
CA GLY A 275 -4.33 14.12 -20.52
C GLY A 275 -4.28 15.04 -19.30
N ARG A 276 -4.41 14.53 -18.08
CA ARG A 276 -4.21 15.28 -16.84
C ARG A 276 -3.09 14.69 -15.99
N SER A 277 -2.51 15.52 -15.11
CA SER A 277 -1.54 15.07 -14.11
C SER A 277 -2.17 13.99 -13.24
N LEU A 278 -1.51 12.84 -13.17
CA LEU A 278 -1.93 11.67 -12.38
C LEU A 278 -1.61 11.84 -10.89
N GLU A 279 -1.76 13.03 -10.36
CA GLU A 279 -1.42 13.38 -8.99
C GLU A 279 -2.68 13.51 -8.16
N LEU A 280 -2.74 12.73 -7.10
CA LEU A 280 -3.68 12.95 -6.02
C LEU A 280 -3.16 14.11 -5.17
N LYS A 281 -3.99 15.14 -4.98
CA LYS A 281 -3.67 16.29 -4.15
C LYS A 281 -4.46 16.23 -2.86
N GLU A 282 -3.74 16.12 -1.77
CA GLU A 282 -4.26 16.17 -0.41
C GLU A 282 -3.88 17.50 0.21
N ARG A 283 -4.81 18.14 0.89
CA ARG A 283 -4.61 19.46 1.54
C ARG A 283 -5.05 19.40 2.98
N GLY A 284 -4.40 20.17 3.83
CA GLY A 284 -4.73 20.23 5.24
C GLY A 284 -3.83 21.16 6.01
N THR A 285 -3.49 20.77 7.20
CA THR A 285 -2.72 21.53 8.17
C THR A 285 -1.37 20.86 8.47
N VAL A 286 -0.41 21.66 8.84
CA VAL A 286 0.83 21.25 9.49
C VAL A 286 0.96 21.98 10.79
N GLN A 287 1.41 21.28 11.82
CA GLN A 287 1.80 21.83 13.12
C GLN A 287 3.24 21.39 13.38
N ILE A 288 4.05 22.33 13.85
CA ILE A 288 5.42 22.09 14.29
C ILE A 288 5.49 22.46 15.74
N GLU A 289 5.97 21.54 16.56
CA GLU A 289 6.31 21.76 17.96
C GLU A 289 7.83 21.84 18.03
N GLU A 290 8.34 22.99 18.46
CA GLU A 290 9.78 23.18 18.65
C GLU A 290 10.36 22.17 19.62
N ALA A 291 11.67 21.94 19.51
CA ALA A 291 12.38 21.08 20.43
C ALA A 291 12.17 21.55 21.89
N PRO A 292 12.03 20.64 22.86
CA PRO A 292 11.85 21.01 24.27
C PRO A 292 12.95 21.94 24.79
N ARG A 293 14.18 21.81 24.30
CA ARG A 293 15.28 22.70 24.65
C ARG A 293 15.13 24.14 24.15
N ASP A 294 14.37 24.34 23.04
CA ASP A 294 14.17 25.62 22.39
C ASP A 294 12.88 26.33 22.86
N GLY A 295 12.14 25.73 23.79
CA GLY A 295 10.96 26.31 24.41
C GLY A 295 9.65 25.56 24.18
N GLY A 296 9.59 24.67 23.17
CA GLY A 296 8.41 23.86 22.88
C GLY A 296 7.22 24.67 22.35
N GLU A 297 7.46 25.76 21.64
CA GLU A 297 6.41 26.58 21.05
C GLU A 297 5.76 25.88 19.85
N PHE A 298 4.49 26.17 19.59
CA PHE A 298 3.72 25.57 18.50
C PHE A 298 3.54 26.55 17.35
N HIS A 299 3.99 26.15 16.18
CA HIS A 299 3.79 26.87 14.92
C HIS A 299 2.80 26.14 14.03
N ARG A 300 1.99 26.89 13.31
CA ARG A 300 0.94 26.31 12.48
C ARG A 300 0.96 26.89 11.08
N GLY A 301 0.69 26.01 10.11
CA GLY A 301 0.58 26.38 8.71
C GLY A 301 -0.33 25.46 7.94
N ARG A 302 -0.24 25.56 6.63
CA ARG A 302 -0.95 24.71 5.69
C ARG A 302 -0.03 23.66 5.11
N ALA A 303 -0.58 22.47 4.88
CA ALA A 303 0.12 21.39 4.21
C ALA A 303 -0.60 21.00 2.91
N GLN A 304 0.19 20.63 1.91
CA GLN A 304 -0.29 19.98 0.71
C GLN A 304 0.62 18.78 0.41
N VAL A 305 0.03 17.61 0.23
CA VAL A 305 0.74 16.41 -0.22
C VAL A 305 0.30 16.09 -1.64
N ARG A 306 1.27 15.77 -2.50
CA ARG A 306 1.03 15.27 -3.86
C ARG A 306 1.58 13.86 -3.96
N THR A 307 0.72 12.95 -4.41
CA THR A 307 1.09 11.56 -4.63
C THR A 307 0.64 11.09 -6.00
N ARG A 308 1.36 10.13 -6.57
CA ARG A 308 0.98 9.47 -7.82
C ARG A 308 0.59 8.04 -7.51
N MET A 309 -0.67 7.72 -7.72
CA MET A 309 -1.17 6.37 -7.48
C MET A 309 -0.71 5.39 -8.58
N PRO A 310 -0.38 4.15 -8.24
CA PRO A 310 0.07 3.15 -9.20
C PRO A 310 -1.09 2.59 -10.02
N GLN A 311 -0.83 2.29 -11.30
CA GLN A 311 -1.72 1.55 -12.19
C GLN A 311 -1.48 0.06 -12.04
N SER A 312 -2.47 -0.78 -12.36
CA SER A 312 -2.27 -2.22 -12.35
C SER A 312 -2.88 -2.92 -13.58
N VAL A 313 -2.21 -3.99 -13.98
CA VAL A 313 -2.69 -4.93 -14.99
C VAL A 313 -2.83 -6.30 -14.32
N TRP A 314 -3.97 -6.94 -14.52
CA TRP A 314 -4.26 -8.25 -14.00
C TRP A 314 -4.49 -9.24 -15.13
N LEU A 315 -3.88 -10.40 -15.01
CA LEU A 315 -4.15 -11.58 -15.82
C LEU A 315 -4.69 -12.67 -14.91
N GLY A 316 -5.65 -13.44 -15.36
CA GLY A 316 -6.19 -14.56 -14.60
C GLY A 316 -6.55 -15.73 -15.47
N LEU A 317 -6.48 -16.92 -14.90
CA LEU A 317 -6.96 -18.16 -15.51
C LEU A 317 -7.67 -18.98 -14.44
N ARG A 318 -8.84 -19.52 -14.80
CA ARG A 318 -9.65 -20.39 -13.95
C ARG A 318 -10.21 -21.54 -14.77
N GLY A 319 -10.23 -22.73 -14.20
CA GLY A 319 -10.88 -23.88 -14.79
C GLY A 319 -10.77 -25.14 -13.95
N PRO A 320 -11.59 -26.16 -14.26
CA PRO A 320 -11.62 -27.41 -13.52
C PRO A 320 -10.34 -28.21 -13.75
N VAL A 321 -9.73 -28.70 -12.67
CA VAL A 321 -8.52 -29.56 -12.71
C VAL A 321 -8.77 -30.94 -12.11
N LEU A 322 -9.67 -31.02 -11.13
CA LEU A 322 -10.10 -32.23 -10.46
C LEU A 322 -11.62 -32.20 -10.32
N PRO A 323 -12.30 -33.32 -10.16
CA PRO A 323 -13.72 -33.33 -9.84
C PRO A 323 -14.00 -32.53 -8.59
N GLY A 324 -14.82 -31.48 -8.69
CA GLY A 324 -15.16 -30.59 -7.58
C GLY A 324 -14.11 -29.55 -7.24
N TRP A 325 -13.04 -29.36 -8.05
CA TRP A 325 -11.99 -28.37 -7.79
C TRP A 325 -11.59 -27.57 -9.02
N ASP A 326 -11.57 -26.26 -8.88
CA ASP A 326 -11.04 -25.35 -9.88
C ASP A 326 -9.62 -24.94 -9.51
N LEU A 327 -8.72 -24.91 -10.49
CA LEU A 327 -7.47 -24.17 -10.41
C LEU A 327 -7.76 -22.70 -10.69
N VAL A 328 -7.25 -21.83 -9.84
CA VAL A 328 -7.31 -20.39 -10.03
C VAL A 328 -5.90 -19.83 -9.97
N THR A 329 -5.48 -19.16 -11.04
CA THR A 329 -4.18 -18.51 -11.10
C THR A 329 -4.34 -17.07 -11.54
N SER A 330 -3.47 -16.20 -11.04
CA SER A 330 -3.40 -14.82 -11.50
C SER A 330 -1.98 -14.28 -11.47
N ALA A 331 -1.74 -13.31 -12.35
CA ALA A 331 -0.57 -12.46 -12.33
C ALA A 331 -1.04 -11.00 -12.26
N ARG A 332 -0.38 -10.20 -11.47
CA ARG A 332 -0.60 -8.75 -11.37
C ARG A 332 0.71 -8.04 -11.61
N TRP A 333 0.68 -7.02 -12.45
CA TRP A 333 1.71 -5.99 -12.51
C TRP A 333 1.17 -4.71 -11.90
N LEU A 334 1.95 -4.10 -11.00
CA LEU A 334 1.64 -2.85 -10.33
C LEU A 334 2.74 -1.84 -10.64
N ASN A 335 2.39 -0.72 -11.29
CA ASN A 335 3.32 0.32 -11.68
C ASN A 335 3.68 1.25 -10.51
N LEU A 336 4.36 0.68 -9.51
CA LEU A 336 4.69 1.39 -8.29
C LEU A 336 5.86 2.36 -8.46
N SER A 337 6.67 2.20 -9.50
CA SER A 337 7.71 3.16 -9.88
C SER A 337 7.20 4.58 -10.13
N ARG A 338 5.90 4.77 -10.31
CA ARG A 338 5.28 6.10 -10.34
C ARG A 338 5.18 6.76 -8.98
N HIS A 339 5.24 5.98 -7.90
CA HIS A 339 5.15 6.46 -6.53
C HIS A 339 6.55 6.65 -5.94
N GLN A 340 7.40 7.40 -6.64
CA GLN A 340 8.80 7.60 -6.29
C GLN A 340 8.99 8.51 -5.08
N GLN A 341 8.09 9.45 -4.85
CA GLN A 341 8.19 10.40 -3.75
C GLN A 341 6.81 10.92 -3.33
N PHE A 342 6.72 11.33 -2.08
CA PHE A 342 5.72 12.26 -1.62
C PHE A 342 6.28 13.67 -1.76
N GLU A 343 5.53 14.56 -2.36
CA GLU A 343 5.83 15.99 -2.35
C GLU A 343 5.01 16.65 -1.24
N LEU A 344 5.64 16.88 -0.10
CA LEU A 344 5.04 17.65 0.98
C LEU A 344 5.40 19.12 0.81
N ARG A 345 4.40 19.97 0.70
CA ARG A 345 4.53 21.42 0.71
C ARG A 345 3.94 21.95 2.00
N MET A 346 4.72 22.74 2.74
CA MET A 346 4.33 23.41 3.97
C MET A 346 4.42 24.93 3.74
N TYR A 347 3.39 25.69 4.08
CA TYR A 347 3.36 27.12 3.75
C TYR A 347 2.36 27.90 4.61
N GLY A 348 2.60 29.20 4.71
CA GLY A 348 1.75 30.15 5.41
C GLY A 348 1.78 30.01 6.93
N GLY A 349 1.10 30.91 7.62
CA GLY A 349 1.20 31.05 9.07
C GLY A 349 2.56 31.56 9.48
N ASP A 350 3.03 31.07 10.59
CA ASP A 350 4.32 31.38 11.23
C ASP A 350 5.48 30.47 10.78
N LEU A 351 5.24 29.58 9.81
CA LEU A 351 6.26 28.62 9.35
C LEU A 351 7.47 29.30 8.66
N GLU A 352 7.24 30.42 7.98
CA GLU A 352 8.30 31.18 7.33
C GLU A 352 9.25 31.83 8.34
N GLU A 353 8.73 32.21 9.52
CA GLU A 353 9.48 32.85 10.59
C GLU A 353 10.50 31.91 11.24
N ILE A 354 10.14 30.62 11.30
CA ILE A 354 11.00 29.56 11.88
C ILE A 354 11.87 28.84 10.85
N GLY A 355 11.90 29.31 9.60
CA GLY A 355 12.79 28.80 8.56
C GLY A 355 12.46 27.39 8.07
N VAL A 356 11.20 26.99 8.15
CA VAL A 356 10.77 25.66 7.62
C VAL A 356 10.80 25.69 6.10
N PRO A 357 11.43 24.71 5.45
CA PRO A 357 11.44 24.66 3.99
C PRO A 357 10.02 24.47 3.45
N GLU A 358 9.64 25.32 2.47
CA GLU A 358 8.32 25.24 1.81
C GLU A 358 8.09 23.88 1.17
N TRP A 359 9.13 23.27 0.62
CA TRP A 359 9.08 21.98 -0.06
C TRP A 359 9.90 20.94 0.69
N TYR A 360 9.26 19.81 1.00
CA TYR A 360 9.86 18.70 1.70
C TYR A 360 9.58 17.37 0.94
N PRO A 361 10.38 17.07 -0.09
CA PRO A 361 10.20 15.83 -0.85
C PRO A 361 10.66 14.64 0.00
N ARG A 362 9.82 13.60 0.06
CA ARG A 362 10.16 12.31 0.66
C ARG A 362 10.33 11.27 -0.43
N TYR A 363 11.56 11.04 -0.81
CA TYR A 363 11.91 10.03 -1.80
C TYR A 363 11.64 8.64 -1.26
N ARG A 364 11.09 7.75 -2.10
CA ARG A 364 10.75 6.38 -1.75
C ARG A 364 11.53 5.33 -2.55
N GLY A 365 12.05 5.66 -3.71
CA GLY A 365 12.82 4.76 -4.57
C GLY A 365 12.07 3.49 -4.97
N MET A 366 10.77 3.59 -5.22
CA MET A 366 9.93 2.44 -5.51
C MET A 366 10.14 1.89 -6.91
N ARG A 367 9.91 0.59 -7.08
CA ARG A 367 9.97 -0.16 -8.34
C ARG A 367 8.64 -0.82 -8.62
N ASP A 368 8.43 -1.15 -9.89
CA ASP A 368 7.26 -1.93 -10.28
C ASP A 368 7.25 -3.31 -9.61
N VAL A 369 6.04 -3.75 -9.28
CA VAL A 369 5.80 -5.00 -8.59
C VAL A 369 5.10 -5.99 -9.50
N VAL A 370 5.55 -7.24 -9.45
CA VAL A 370 4.87 -8.38 -10.06
C VAL A 370 4.45 -9.34 -8.96
N GLN A 371 3.17 -9.69 -8.97
CA GLN A 371 2.56 -10.65 -8.06
C GLN A 371 2.07 -11.86 -8.86
N LEU A 372 2.37 -13.04 -8.39
CA LEU A 372 1.86 -14.30 -8.93
C LEU A 372 1.06 -15.01 -7.84
N THR A 373 -0.11 -15.48 -8.18
CA THR A 373 -0.99 -16.22 -7.27
C THR A 373 -1.46 -17.51 -7.95
N GLY A 374 -1.46 -18.60 -7.20
CA GLY A 374 -2.00 -19.87 -7.66
C GLY A 374 -2.68 -20.60 -6.51
N GLY A 375 -3.80 -21.25 -6.79
CA GLY A 375 -4.52 -21.98 -5.76
C GLY A 375 -5.64 -22.84 -6.28
N LEU A 376 -6.28 -23.52 -5.36
CA LEU A 376 -7.41 -24.39 -5.61
C LEU A 376 -8.64 -23.88 -4.88
N GLU A 377 -9.76 -23.89 -5.56
CA GLU A 377 -11.07 -23.59 -5.00
C GLU A 377 -11.99 -24.81 -5.18
N GLY A 378 -12.50 -25.32 -4.06
CA GLY A 378 -13.51 -26.37 -4.08
C GLY A 378 -14.83 -25.85 -4.64
N GLN A 379 -15.54 -26.67 -5.37
CA GLN A 379 -16.95 -26.43 -5.70
C GLN A 379 -17.80 -26.77 -4.48
N ASP A 380 -19.02 -26.24 -4.41
CA ASP A 380 -19.91 -26.41 -3.27
C ASP A 380 -20.13 -27.91 -2.95
N VAL A 381 -19.64 -28.35 -1.80
CA VAL A 381 -19.90 -29.68 -1.26
C VAL A 381 -20.91 -29.53 -0.12
N GLY A 382 -22.17 -29.76 -0.42
CA GLY A 382 -23.25 -29.54 0.54
C GLY A 382 -23.44 -28.05 0.83
N ARG A 383 -23.04 -27.60 2.04
CA ARG A 383 -23.17 -26.20 2.50
C ARG A 383 -21.81 -25.49 2.67
N THR A 384 -20.74 -26.08 2.18
CA THR A 384 -19.39 -25.60 2.47
C THR A 384 -18.55 -25.62 1.21
N ARG A 385 -17.78 -24.56 1.02
CA ARG A 385 -16.77 -24.45 -0.02
C ARG A 385 -15.44 -24.08 0.62
N PHE A 386 -14.37 -24.76 0.27
CA PHE A 386 -13.02 -24.50 0.77
C PHE A 386 -12.13 -23.96 -0.34
N GLY A 387 -11.13 -23.22 0.03
CA GLY A 387 -10.10 -22.78 -0.90
C GLY A 387 -8.78 -22.48 -0.21
N GLY A 388 -7.72 -22.56 -1.02
CA GLY A 388 -6.38 -22.18 -0.57
C GLY A 388 -5.57 -21.63 -1.71
N ARG A 389 -4.70 -20.65 -1.43
CA ARG A 389 -3.83 -20.00 -2.41
C ARG A 389 -2.45 -19.75 -1.85
N LEU A 390 -1.49 -19.79 -2.74
CA LEU A 390 -0.13 -19.32 -2.53
C LEU A 390 0.10 -18.09 -3.38
N ARG A 391 0.77 -17.10 -2.83
CA ARG A 391 1.13 -15.85 -3.49
C ARG A 391 2.63 -15.62 -3.35
N LEU A 392 3.24 -15.20 -4.42
CA LEU A 392 4.61 -14.68 -4.47
C LEU A 392 4.57 -13.27 -5.03
N GLU A 393 5.27 -12.35 -4.41
CA GLU A 393 5.28 -10.96 -4.84
C GLU A 393 6.70 -10.41 -4.81
N THR A 394 7.11 -9.75 -5.91
CA THR A 394 8.39 -9.06 -5.99
C THR A 394 8.33 -7.79 -5.15
N GLY A 395 9.49 -7.28 -4.74
CA GLY A 395 9.48 -6.13 -3.91
C GLY A 395 9.47 -4.78 -4.61
N ALA A 396 8.85 -3.83 -3.93
CA ALA A 396 8.74 -2.47 -4.38
C ALA A 396 10.00 -1.64 -4.14
N THR A 397 10.78 -1.94 -3.10
CA THR A 397 11.95 -1.14 -2.69
C THR A 397 13.27 -1.88 -2.88
N SER A 398 14.33 -1.17 -3.25
CA SER A 398 15.70 -1.72 -3.16
C SER A 398 16.18 -1.69 -1.70
N ALA A 399 17.17 -2.52 -1.35
CA ALA A 399 17.70 -2.57 0.01
C ALA A 399 18.14 -1.19 0.52
N VAL A 400 18.82 -0.41 -0.31
CA VAL A 400 19.30 0.94 0.03
C VAL A 400 18.17 1.95 0.31
N ASN A 401 16.95 1.71 -0.15
CA ASN A 401 15.80 2.59 0.05
C ASN A 401 14.85 2.09 1.13
N VAL A 402 15.24 1.07 1.90
CA VAL A 402 14.48 0.61 3.05
C VAL A 402 14.65 1.57 4.21
N ALA A 403 13.56 1.89 4.86
CA ALA A 403 13.49 2.74 6.02
C ALA A 403 12.40 2.24 6.97
N PRO A 404 12.41 2.65 8.24
CA PRO A 404 11.39 2.24 9.21
C PRO A 404 9.94 2.45 8.74
N MET A 405 9.68 3.50 7.96
CA MET A 405 8.37 3.74 7.33
C MET A 405 8.10 2.88 6.10
N GLN A 406 9.10 2.23 5.55
CA GLN A 406 9.02 1.59 4.24
C GLN A 406 9.74 0.26 4.26
N ILE A 407 9.13 -0.73 4.90
CA ILE A 407 9.62 -2.10 4.97
C ILE A 407 8.81 -2.96 4.01
N GLU A 408 9.13 -2.90 2.70
CA GLU A 408 8.36 -3.56 1.65
C GLU A 408 9.22 -4.56 0.90
N GLY A 409 9.24 -5.81 1.38
CA GLY A 409 10.04 -6.94 0.93
C GLY A 409 9.40 -7.83 -0.12
N TRP A 410 10.24 -8.61 -0.86
CA TRP A 410 9.76 -9.86 -1.43
C TRP A 410 8.95 -10.56 -0.37
N ASN A 411 7.77 -11.02 -0.74
CA ASN A 411 6.98 -11.77 0.20
C ASN A 411 6.39 -13.01 -0.46
N ALA A 412 6.15 -13.98 0.39
CA ALA A 412 5.35 -15.15 0.10
C ALA A 412 4.16 -15.16 1.04
N ALA A 413 3.00 -15.51 0.55
CA ALA A 413 1.81 -15.66 1.38
C ALA A 413 1.11 -16.98 1.15
N ALA A 414 0.51 -17.50 2.21
CA ALA A 414 -0.40 -18.62 2.17
C ALA A 414 -1.76 -18.19 2.71
N THR A 415 -2.79 -18.36 1.89
CA THR A 415 -4.16 -17.97 2.23
C THR A 415 -5.05 -19.18 2.26
N GLY A 416 -5.85 -19.35 3.30
CA GLY A 416 -6.91 -20.36 3.41
C GLY A 416 -8.25 -19.71 3.69
N GLY A 417 -9.33 -20.31 3.22
CA GLY A 417 -10.67 -19.78 3.47
C GLY A 417 -11.79 -20.80 3.28
N VAL A 418 -12.91 -20.47 3.88
CA VAL A 418 -14.14 -21.29 3.83
C VAL A 418 -15.37 -20.41 3.63
N ASP A 419 -16.22 -20.77 2.67
CA ASP A 419 -17.59 -20.28 2.55
C ASP A 419 -18.52 -21.26 3.26
N LEU A 420 -19.33 -20.76 4.20
CA LEU A 420 -20.34 -21.50 4.95
C LEU A 420 -21.72 -20.98 4.57
N GLN A 421 -22.52 -21.82 3.92
CA GLN A 421 -23.90 -21.49 3.62
C GLN A 421 -24.76 -21.62 4.90
N LEU A 422 -25.03 -20.49 5.54
CA LEU A 422 -25.84 -20.41 6.76
C LEU A 422 -27.32 -20.68 6.49
N HIS A 423 -27.80 -20.18 5.37
CA HIS A 423 -29.17 -20.32 4.89
C HIS A 423 -29.17 -20.33 3.35
N GLN A 424 -30.27 -20.66 2.70
CA GLN A 424 -30.37 -20.70 1.23
C GLN A 424 -29.89 -19.43 0.52
N HIS A 425 -29.98 -18.27 1.20
CA HIS A 425 -29.59 -16.95 0.68
C HIS A 425 -28.36 -16.35 1.37
N TRP A 426 -27.86 -16.93 2.44
CA TRP A 426 -26.82 -16.33 3.24
C TRP A 426 -25.57 -17.19 3.28
N VAL A 427 -24.45 -16.60 2.90
CA VAL A 427 -23.12 -17.23 2.94
C VAL A 427 -22.23 -16.39 3.83
N MET A 428 -21.57 -17.02 4.79
CA MET A 428 -20.51 -16.44 5.58
C MET A 428 -19.17 -16.93 5.05
N ASN A 429 -18.24 -16.03 4.85
CA ASN A 429 -16.87 -16.36 4.51
C ASN A 429 -15.95 -16.08 5.70
N LEU A 430 -15.04 -17.02 5.98
CA LEU A 430 -13.94 -16.88 6.91
C LEU A 430 -12.65 -17.12 6.15
N GLY A 431 -11.66 -16.26 6.36
CA GLY A 431 -10.37 -16.39 5.71
C GLY A 431 -9.22 -15.99 6.61
N TYR A 432 -8.07 -16.55 6.32
CA TYR A 432 -6.81 -16.24 6.98
C TYR A 432 -5.69 -16.20 5.95
N ASP A 433 -4.85 -15.17 6.00
CA ASP A 433 -3.66 -15.02 5.18
C ASP A 433 -2.45 -14.82 6.11
N LEU A 434 -1.42 -15.59 5.85
CA LEU A 434 -0.10 -15.41 6.46
C LEU A 434 0.86 -14.95 5.38
N THR A 435 1.36 -13.73 5.52
CA THR A 435 2.37 -13.16 4.61
C THR A 435 3.70 -13.04 5.34
N TRP A 436 4.69 -13.73 4.83
CA TRP A 436 6.06 -13.65 5.29
C TRP A 436 6.87 -12.78 4.35
N PHE A 437 7.47 -11.74 4.87
CA PHE A 437 8.40 -10.86 4.16
C PHE A 437 9.82 -11.39 4.38
N LEU A 438 10.59 -11.51 3.31
CA LEU A 438 11.98 -11.91 3.42
C LEU A 438 12.76 -10.84 4.21
N PRO A 439 13.52 -11.22 5.23
CA PRO A 439 14.36 -10.28 5.99
C PRO A 439 15.36 -9.56 5.09
N VAL A 440 15.71 -8.33 5.46
CA VAL A 440 16.64 -7.51 4.68
C VAL A 440 17.63 -6.81 5.55
N GLY A 441 18.90 -7.08 5.28
CA GLY A 441 20.02 -6.27 5.74
C GLY A 441 20.21 -5.05 4.85
N VAL A 442 20.41 -3.91 5.47
CA VAL A 442 20.74 -2.63 4.84
C VAL A 442 22.04 -2.16 5.45
N ASP A 443 23.13 -2.25 4.68
CA ASP A 443 24.44 -1.81 5.13
C ASP A 443 24.66 -0.32 4.85
N ALA A 444 24.09 0.19 3.75
CA ALA A 444 24.12 1.61 3.41
C ALA A 444 22.68 2.04 3.02
N SER A 445 22.16 3.02 3.72
CA SER A 445 20.83 3.54 3.45
C SER A 445 20.92 4.84 2.67
N ALA A 446 20.19 4.90 1.57
CA ALA A 446 19.94 6.13 0.84
C ALA A 446 18.99 7.07 1.59
N PHE A 447 18.37 6.60 2.65
CA PHE A 447 17.40 7.35 3.41
C PHE A 447 18.05 8.01 4.62
N ASP A 448 18.45 9.25 4.47
CA ASP A 448 18.88 10.12 5.58
C ASP A 448 17.73 11.04 5.99
N PRO A 449 17.20 10.91 7.20
CA PRO A 449 16.14 11.78 7.67
C PRO A 449 16.56 13.23 7.85
N LEU A 450 17.84 13.52 7.97
CA LEU A 450 18.38 14.85 8.28
C LEU A 450 18.79 15.64 7.04
N ASP A 451 19.08 14.96 5.92
CA ASP A 451 19.57 15.58 4.69
C ASP A 451 18.84 15.13 3.43
N ARG A 452 17.57 14.96 3.56
CA ARG A 452 16.71 14.48 2.47
C ARG A 452 16.74 15.35 1.23
N LEU A 453 17.01 16.64 1.39
CA LEU A 453 17.04 17.59 0.28
C LEU A 453 18.33 17.51 -0.52
N ALA A 454 19.47 17.35 0.14
CA ALA A 454 20.78 17.28 -0.51
C ALA A 454 21.01 15.96 -1.24
N CYS A 455 20.41 14.88 -0.74
CA CYS A 455 20.59 13.53 -1.29
C CYS A 455 19.53 13.12 -2.33
N VAL A 456 18.49 13.91 -2.55
CA VAL A 456 17.36 13.54 -3.43
C VAL A 456 17.62 13.86 -4.90
N ASP A 457 18.52 14.78 -5.22
CA ASP A 457 18.61 15.41 -6.55
C ASP A 457 19.57 14.70 -7.51
N SER A 458 20.23 13.67 -7.09
CA SER A 458 21.21 13.00 -7.91
C SER A 458 21.09 11.47 -7.87
N SER A 459 21.88 10.83 -8.62
CA SER A 459 22.10 9.39 -8.71
C SER A 459 22.52 8.73 -7.38
N TYR A 460 22.11 9.25 -6.26
CA TYR A 460 22.19 8.73 -4.91
C TYR A 460 23.56 8.12 -4.55
N ASP A 461 24.54 8.96 -4.28
CA ASP A 461 25.78 8.53 -3.68
C ASP A 461 25.72 8.80 -2.16
N PHE A 462 25.53 7.72 -1.38
CA PHE A 462 25.49 7.80 0.08
C PHE A 462 26.82 8.32 0.67
N ASP A 463 27.94 7.98 0.03
CA ASP A 463 29.27 8.42 0.45
C ASP A 463 29.45 9.92 0.21
N GLU A 464 28.90 10.47 -0.87
CA GLU A 464 28.89 11.92 -1.09
C GLU A 464 28.02 12.64 -0.04
N CYS A 465 26.83 12.11 0.26
CA CYS A 465 26.00 12.65 1.34
C CYS A 465 26.68 12.62 2.68
N ARG A 466 27.37 11.56 3.01
CA ARG A 466 28.14 11.41 4.25
C ARG A 466 29.34 12.35 4.30
N ALA A 467 30.05 12.50 3.19
CA ALA A 467 31.22 13.38 3.08
C ALA A 467 30.83 14.86 3.23
N ALA A 468 29.69 15.28 2.66
CA ALA A 468 29.17 16.62 2.79
C ALA A 468 28.84 17.02 4.25
N ARG A 469 28.76 16.06 5.14
CA ARG A 469 28.49 16.27 6.57
C ARG A 469 29.71 16.31 7.48
N GLU A 470 30.90 16.42 6.93
CA GLU A 470 32.13 16.59 7.72
C GLU A 470 32.37 15.48 8.77
N GLY A 471 31.98 14.23 8.45
CA GLY A 471 32.20 13.08 9.32
C GLY A 471 31.28 13.01 10.56
N ARG A 472 30.20 13.78 10.59
CA ARG A 472 29.22 13.71 11.68
C ARG A 472 28.44 12.40 11.59
N ALA A 473 28.29 11.71 12.71
CA ALA A 473 27.44 10.54 12.80
C ALA A 473 25.97 10.93 12.55
N ILE A 474 25.33 10.18 11.66
CA ILE A 474 23.95 10.46 11.27
C ILE A 474 23.12 9.24 11.61
N PRO A 475 21.94 9.40 12.21
CA PRO A 475 20.97 8.33 12.31
C PRO A 475 20.62 7.85 10.92
N THR A 476 21.06 6.66 10.58
CA THR A 476 20.81 6.05 9.27
C THR A 476 19.67 5.04 9.35
N ALA A 477 19.03 4.74 8.23
CA ALA A 477 18.13 3.62 8.10
C ALA A 477 18.87 2.28 7.90
N ALA A 478 20.18 2.20 8.08
CA ALA A 478 20.91 0.94 8.08
C ALA A 478 20.44 0.02 9.22
N GLY A 479 20.44 -1.28 8.97
CA GLY A 479 19.98 -2.27 9.96
C GLY A 479 19.38 -3.51 9.30
N ASP A 480 18.94 -4.44 10.13
CA ASP A 480 18.27 -5.65 9.72
C ASP A 480 16.75 -5.52 9.96
N TYR A 481 15.97 -5.70 8.90
CA TYR A 481 14.54 -5.52 8.90
C TYR A 481 13.81 -6.84 8.71
N SER A 482 12.79 -7.09 9.52
CA SER A 482 11.92 -8.25 9.42
C SER A 482 10.45 -7.83 9.53
N ARG A 483 9.56 -8.56 8.84
CA ARG A 483 8.11 -8.34 8.90
C ARG A 483 7.36 -9.64 8.70
N LEU A 484 6.35 -9.86 9.55
CA LEU A 484 5.38 -10.93 9.41
C LEU A 484 3.98 -10.35 9.51
N ARG A 485 3.09 -10.72 8.58
CA ARG A 485 1.72 -10.22 8.54
C ARG A 485 0.72 -11.34 8.70
N HIS A 486 -0.22 -11.15 9.59
CA HIS A 486 -1.41 -11.97 9.74
C HIS A 486 -2.62 -11.16 9.28
N THR A 487 -3.47 -11.73 8.44
CA THR A 487 -4.72 -11.09 8.02
C THR A 487 -5.90 -12.03 8.30
N PHE A 488 -6.81 -11.60 9.14
CA PHE A 488 -8.06 -12.29 9.44
C PHE A 488 -9.18 -11.66 8.64
N MET A 489 -9.98 -12.46 7.97
CA MET A 489 -11.02 -12.00 7.07
C MET A 489 -12.37 -12.59 7.46
N LEU A 490 -13.40 -11.73 7.45
CA LEU A 490 -14.77 -12.10 7.68
C LEU A 490 -15.68 -11.36 6.70
N SER A 491 -16.60 -12.08 6.08
CA SER A 491 -17.64 -11.44 5.29
C SER A 491 -18.95 -12.23 5.33
N ILE A 492 -20.04 -11.51 5.03
CA ILE A 492 -21.38 -12.06 4.85
C ILE A 492 -21.90 -11.62 3.50
N ARG A 493 -22.44 -12.58 2.73
CA ARG A 493 -23.06 -12.34 1.45
C ARG A 493 -24.50 -12.82 1.48
N TYR A 494 -25.39 -11.99 0.95
CA TYR A 494 -26.77 -12.34 0.63
C TYR A 494 -26.92 -12.52 -0.87
N ASP A 495 -27.48 -13.65 -1.30
CA ASP A 495 -27.76 -13.98 -2.69
C ASP A 495 -29.28 -14.17 -2.83
N SER A 496 -29.97 -13.29 -3.57
CA SER A 496 -31.36 -13.56 -3.97
C SER A 496 -31.36 -14.44 -5.21
N LEU A 497 -32.14 -15.47 -5.18
CA LEU A 497 -32.42 -16.30 -6.36
C LEU A 497 -33.50 -15.62 -7.20
#